data_97320c5ba63aead497b49139e87c579b
#
_entry.id   97320c5ba63aead497b49139e87c579b
#
_cell.length_a   1.000
_cell.length_b   1.000
_cell.length_c   1.000
_cell.angle_alpha   90.00
_cell.angle_beta   90.00
_cell.angle_gamma   90.00
#
_symmetry.space_group_name_H-M   'P 1'
#
loop_
_entity.id
_entity.type
_entity.pdbx_description
1 polymer ?
#
loop_
_entity_poly.entity_id
_entity_poly.type
_entity_poly.pdbx_seq_one_letter_code
_entity_poly.pdbx_strand_id
1 'polypeptide(L)'
;YKEIMKDLFSIETKGIFAAKGNPLTLLGNQIKPGDAAPEIIASDNTLKDVKLSDFKGKVVVVSVFPSIDTGVCATQTRTFNKRATELSEDVVILTMSKDLPFALGRFCAAEGINNIHTLSDFKFSKFGLEYGFLVKENQLLARGVVVIDKNGVVKYKEITKDILDEPNYDLAIAAVKELL
;
A
#
# COMPACT_ATOMS: atom_id res chain seq x y z
N TYR A 1 0.44 1.66 -22.11
CA TYR A 1 0.22 1.89 -20.69
C TYR A 1 -1.23 2.28 -20.37
N LYS A 2 -1.75 3.32 -21.02
CA LYS A 2 -3.15 3.79 -20.84
C LYS A 2 -4.20 2.73 -21.21
N GLU A 3 -3.95 1.92 -22.23
CA GLU A 3 -4.88 0.86 -22.67
C GLU A 3 -4.93 -0.29 -21.67
N ILE A 4 -3.76 -0.71 -21.14
CA ILE A 4 -3.68 -1.73 -20.08
C ILE A 4 -4.45 -1.26 -18.85
N MET A 5 -4.32 0.01 -18.48
CA MET A 5 -5.02 0.59 -17.33
C MET A 5 -6.55 0.61 -17.54
N LYS A 6 -7.03 0.87 -18.77
CA LYS A 6 -8.47 0.82 -19.09
C LYS A 6 -9.05 -0.56 -18.80
N ASP A 7 -8.34 -1.63 -19.20
CA ASP A 7 -8.81 -3.00 -18.98
C ASP A 7 -8.91 -3.31 -17.49
N LEU A 8 -7.97 -2.82 -16.69
CA LEU A 8 -7.99 -3.02 -15.24
C LEU A 8 -9.19 -2.34 -14.57
N PHE A 9 -9.61 -1.18 -15.05
CA PHE A 9 -10.82 -0.51 -14.55
C PHE A 9 -12.10 -1.32 -14.78
N SER A 10 -12.12 -2.24 -15.73
CA SER A 10 -13.28 -3.09 -16.01
C SER A 10 -13.35 -4.34 -15.12
N ILE A 11 -12.29 -4.66 -14.40
CA ILE A 11 -12.25 -5.82 -13.50
C ILE A 11 -12.78 -5.39 -12.13
N GLU A 12 -13.89 -5.98 -11.71
CA GLU A 12 -14.54 -5.67 -10.44
C GLU A 12 -14.51 -6.89 -9.53
N THR A 13 -14.15 -6.67 -8.25
CA THR A 13 -14.18 -7.70 -7.20
C THR A 13 -15.03 -7.20 -6.06
N LYS A 14 -16.03 -8.00 -5.67
CA LYS A 14 -16.98 -7.69 -4.60
C LYS A 14 -16.81 -8.65 -3.42
N GLY A 15 -17.28 -8.26 -2.25
CA GLY A 15 -17.30 -9.12 -1.08
C GLY A 15 -15.99 -9.20 -0.30
N ILE A 16 -15.00 -8.35 -0.60
CA ILE A 16 -13.70 -8.33 0.08
C ILE A 16 -13.63 -7.20 1.12
N PHE A 17 -14.13 -6.01 0.78
CA PHE A 17 -13.91 -4.80 1.55
C PHE A 17 -15.22 -4.04 1.76
N ALA A 18 -15.35 -3.42 2.93
CA ALA A 18 -16.54 -2.63 3.28
C ALA A 18 -16.15 -1.36 4.03
N ALA A 19 -17.04 -0.37 4.03
CA ALA A 19 -16.92 0.83 4.85
C ALA A 19 -18.06 0.84 5.87
N LYS A 20 -17.74 0.63 7.13
CA LYS A 20 -18.72 0.59 8.23
C LYS A 20 -19.90 -0.37 7.92
N GLY A 21 -19.57 -1.56 7.42
CA GLY A 21 -20.53 -2.57 7.03
C GLY A 21 -21.15 -2.41 5.63
N ASN A 22 -20.93 -1.30 4.94
CA ASN A 22 -21.42 -1.10 3.57
C ASN A 22 -20.45 -1.68 2.55
N PRO A 23 -20.87 -2.70 1.76
CA PRO A 23 -19.97 -3.33 0.78
C PRO A 23 -19.44 -2.33 -0.24
N LEU A 24 -18.16 -2.44 -0.56
CA LEU A 24 -17.49 -1.66 -1.58
C LEU A 24 -16.95 -2.60 -2.67
N THR A 25 -16.71 -2.03 -3.85
CA THR A 25 -16.20 -2.76 -5.01
C THR A 25 -14.74 -2.39 -5.24
N LEU A 26 -13.88 -3.40 -5.37
CA LEU A 26 -12.47 -3.18 -5.72
C LEU A 26 -12.27 -3.34 -7.22
N LEU A 27 -11.46 -2.45 -7.80
CA LEU A 27 -11.10 -2.47 -9.21
C LEU A 27 -9.70 -3.03 -9.40
N GLY A 28 -9.48 -3.66 -10.54
CA GLY A 28 -8.18 -4.13 -10.96
C GLY A 28 -7.89 -5.57 -10.60
N ASN A 29 -6.62 -5.95 -10.75
CA ASN A 29 -6.16 -7.31 -10.49
C ASN A 29 -6.06 -7.59 -8.99
N GLN A 30 -6.70 -8.66 -8.54
CA GLN A 30 -6.48 -9.16 -7.19
C GLN A 30 -5.18 -9.97 -7.15
N ILE A 31 -4.06 -9.25 -7.03
CA ILE A 31 -2.74 -9.86 -6.88
C ILE A 31 -2.72 -10.74 -5.63
N LYS A 32 -1.99 -11.84 -5.68
CA LYS A 32 -1.93 -12.81 -4.57
C LYS A 32 -0.51 -13.30 -4.32
N PRO A 33 -0.24 -13.87 -3.15
CA PRO A 33 1.05 -14.49 -2.87
C PRO A 33 1.46 -15.49 -3.96
N GLY A 34 2.71 -15.41 -4.41
CA GLY A 34 3.25 -16.20 -5.51
C GLY A 34 3.28 -15.46 -6.84
N ASP A 35 2.50 -14.41 -6.99
CA ASP A 35 2.51 -13.61 -8.22
C ASP A 35 3.74 -12.70 -8.27
N ALA A 36 4.23 -12.42 -9.49
CA ALA A 36 5.22 -11.37 -9.70
C ALA A 36 4.60 -10.03 -9.31
N ALA A 37 5.31 -9.25 -8.51
CA ALA A 37 4.86 -7.93 -8.11
C ALA A 37 4.94 -6.96 -9.31
N PRO A 38 3.82 -6.37 -9.74
CA PRO A 38 3.85 -5.34 -10.78
C PRO A 38 4.72 -4.15 -10.36
N GLU A 39 5.32 -3.47 -11.35
CA GLU A 39 6.07 -2.25 -11.07
C GLU A 39 5.16 -1.20 -10.38
N ILE A 40 5.68 -0.59 -9.35
CA ILE A 40 5.04 0.55 -8.70
C ILE A 40 5.66 1.81 -9.30
N ILE A 41 4.84 2.79 -9.63
CA ILE A 41 5.27 4.15 -9.97
C ILE A 41 4.34 5.09 -9.19
N ALA A 42 4.86 5.71 -8.16
CA ALA A 42 4.10 6.58 -7.27
C ALA A 42 4.92 7.83 -6.93
N SER A 43 4.25 8.87 -6.48
CA SER A 43 4.89 10.16 -6.21
C SER A 43 5.34 10.27 -4.77
N ASP A 44 6.58 10.72 -4.53
CA ASP A 44 7.03 11.07 -3.19
C ASP A 44 6.60 12.50 -2.80
N ASN A 45 7.02 12.96 -1.62
CA ASN A 45 6.65 14.27 -1.08
C ASN A 45 7.16 15.44 -1.92
N THR A 46 8.11 15.21 -2.82
CA THR A 46 8.67 16.22 -3.72
C THR A 46 8.10 16.14 -5.14
N LEU A 47 7.05 15.33 -5.35
CA LEU A 47 6.44 15.03 -6.64
C LEU A 47 7.34 14.23 -7.59
N LYS A 48 8.39 13.62 -7.07
CA LYS A 48 9.28 12.76 -7.82
C LYS A 48 8.70 11.34 -7.88
N ASP A 49 8.84 10.69 -9.04
CA ASP A 49 8.41 9.31 -9.20
C ASP A 49 9.35 8.35 -8.48
N VAL A 50 8.78 7.50 -7.64
CA VAL A 50 9.47 6.41 -6.96
C VAL A 50 8.94 5.10 -7.51
N LYS A 51 9.84 4.17 -7.80
CA LYS A 51 9.52 2.88 -8.41
C LYS A 51 9.86 1.74 -7.47
N LEU A 52 9.11 0.65 -7.57
CA LEU A 52 9.46 -0.58 -6.85
C LEU A 52 10.87 -1.05 -7.20
N SER A 53 11.28 -0.93 -8.46
CA SER A 53 12.61 -1.30 -8.93
C SER A 53 13.74 -0.49 -8.30
N ASP A 54 13.46 0.67 -7.70
CA ASP A 54 14.44 1.45 -6.94
C ASP A 54 14.90 0.72 -5.67
N PHE A 55 14.12 -0.24 -5.20
CA PHE A 55 14.39 -1.04 -3.99
C PHE A 55 14.76 -2.49 -4.32
N LYS A 56 15.25 -2.74 -5.52
CA LYS A 56 15.64 -4.09 -5.96
C LYS A 56 16.64 -4.72 -5.00
N GLY A 57 16.42 -5.99 -4.65
CA GLY A 57 17.25 -6.71 -3.70
C GLY A 57 16.89 -6.51 -2.24
N LYS A 58 15.86 -5.72 -1.96
CA LYS A 58 15.33 -5.52 -0.62
C LYS A 58 13.95 -6.14 -0.47
N VAL A 59 13.58 -6.49 0.76
CA VAL A 59 12.20 -6.85 1.10
C VAL A 59 11.42 -5.56 1.21
N VAL A 60 10.28 -5.47 0.50
CA VAL A 60 9.44 -4.27 0.49
C VAL A 60 8.11 -4.56 1.16
N VAL A 61 7.76 -3.74 2.14
CA VAL A 61 6.45 -3.74 2.79
C VAL A 61 5.69 -2.53 2.28
N VAL A 62 4.50 -2.75 1.71
CA VAL A 62 3.62 -1.66 1.30
C VAL A 62 2.43 -1.61 2.25
N SER A 63 2.35 -0.54 3.02
CA SER A 63 1.23 -0.26 3.92
C SER A 63 0.23 0.62 3.17
N VAL A 64 -0.97 0.10 2.94
CA VAL A 64 -1.98 0.73 2.09
C VAL A 64 -3.15 1.20 2.93
N PHE A 65 -3.62 2.42 2.69
CA PHE A 65 -4.75 2.98 3.44
C PHE A 65 -5.52 4.04 2.62
N PRO A 66 -6.78 4.34 3.00
CA PRO A 66 -7.60 5.32 2.28
C PRO A 66 -7.10 6.76 2.36
N SER A 67 -6.75 7.26 3.54
CA SER A 67 -6.26 8.63 3.72
C SER A 67 -5.55 8.81 5.05
N ILE A 68 -4.42 9.50 5.01
CA ILE A 68 -3.63 9.84 6.20
C ILE A 68 -4.41 10.74 7.18
N ASP A 69 -5.43 11.42 6.70
CA ASP A 69 -6.26 12.32 7.52
C ASP A 69 -7.32 11.57 8.35
N THR A 70 -7.36 10.24 8.31
CA THR A 70 -8.23 9.43 9.15
C THR A 70 -7.46 8.82 10.32
N GLY A 71 -8.13 8.61 11.46
CA GLY A 71 -7.49 8.13 12.69
C GLY A 71 -6.81 6.77 12.53
N VAL A 72 -7.48 5.81 11.89
CA VAL A 72 -6.93 4.45 11.68
C VAL A 72 -5.72 4.48 10.75
N CYS A 73 -5.74 5.29 9.71
CA CYS A 73 -4.61 5.44 8.78
C CYS A 73 -3.39 6.04 9.47
N ALA A 74 -3.60 7.06 10.30
CA ALA A 74 -2.53 7.66 11.08
C ALA A 74 -1.92 6.64 12.05
N THR A 75 -2.75 5.86 12.75
CA THR A 75 -2.30 4.79 13.65
C THR A 75 -1.52 3.72 12.88
N GLN A 76 -1.99 3.30 11.73
CA GLN A 76 -1.31 2.33 10.88
C GLN A 76 0.09 2.82 10.49
N THR A 77 0.20 4.08 10.08
CA THR A 77 1.48 4.68 9.69
C THR A 77 2.44 4.78 10.87
N ARG A 78 1.96 5.25 12.03
CA ARG A 78 2.78 5.33 13.26
C ARG A 78 3.26 3.94 13.69
N THR A 79 2.40 2.94 13.61
CA THR A 79 2.72 1.56 14.01
C THR A 79 3.82 0.99 13.13
N PHE A 80 3.72 1.11 11.80
CA PHE A 80 4.77 0.64 10.91
C PHE A 80 6.07 1.42 11.07
N ASN A 81 6.01 2.73 11.29
CA ASN A 81 7.20 3.52 11.54
C ASN A 81 7.94 3.05 12.79
N LYS A 82 7.20 2.76 13.85
CA LYS A 82 7.77 2.22 15.10
C LYS A 82 8.33 0.82 14.90
N ARG A 83 7.56 -0.06 14.26
CA ARG A 83 7.95 -1.46 14.01
C ARG A 83 9.11 -1.57 13.02
N ALA A 84 9.33 -0.55 12.18
CA ALA A 84 10.46 -0.52 11.25
C ALA A 84 11.81 -0.65 11.95
N THR A 85 11.92 -0.14 13.19
CA THR A 85 13.15 -0.23 13.98
C THR A 85 13.50 -1.67 14.40
N GLU A 86 12.54 -2.59 14.34
CA GLU A 86 12.73 -4.01 14.65
C GLU A 86 13.26 -4.81 13.44
N LEU A 87 13.33 -4.19 12.27
CA LEU A 87 13.66 -4.84 11.02
C LEU A 87 15.06 -4.47 10.56
N SER A 88 15.66 -5.32 9.71
CA SER A 88 16.99 -5.07 9.19
C SER A 88 17.01 -3.96 8.12
N GLU A 89 18.21 -3.48 7.76
CA GLU A 89 18.42 -2.50 6.68
C GLU A 89 18.02 -3.04 5.30
N ASP A 90 17.83 -4.36 5.18
CA ASP A 90 17.37 -5.00 3.94
C ASP A 90 15.85 -4.89 3.74
N VAL A 91 15.14 -4.24 4.65
CA VAL A 91 13.70 -4.03 4.58
C VAL A 91 13.39 -2.56 4.34
N VAL A 92 12.50 -2.31 3.39
CA VAL A 92 11.98 -0.97 3.09
C VAL A 92 10.48 -0.97 3.34
N ILE A 93 9.99 0.04 4.05
CA ILE A 93 8.55 0.23 4.27
C ILE A 93 8.09 1.44 3.46
N LEU A 94 7.10 1.21 2.60
CA LEU A 94 6.41 2.23 1.83
C LEU A 94 4.99 2.37 2.36
N THR A 95 4.46 3.59 2.43
CA THR A 95 3.02 3.78 2.55
C THR A 95 2.44 4.14 1.20
N MET A 96 1.19 3.77 0.96
CA MET A 96 0.50 4.02 -0.30
C MET A 96 -0.92 4.49 -0.04
N SER A 97 -1.26 5.65 -0.55
CA SER A 97 -2.62 6.21 -0.49
C SER A 97 -2.87 7.11 -1.70
N LYS A 98 -4.10 7.60 -1.82
CA LYS A 98 -4.45 8.60 -2.84
C LYS A 98 -4.31 10.04 -2.32
N ASP A 99 -3.83 10.22 -1.09
CA ASP A 99 -3.53 11.54 -0.56
C ASP A 99 -2.55 12.27 -1.48
N LEU A 100 -2.68 13.58 -1.56
CA LEU A 100 -1.69 14.37 -2.28
C LEU A 100 -0.34 14.33 -1.54
N PRO A 101 0.78 14.36 -2.26
CA PRO A 101 2.11 14.32 -1.64
C PRO A 101 2.33 15.38 -0.57
N PHE A 102 1.72 16.54 -0.71
CA PHE A 102 1.83 17.63 0.26
C PHE A 102 1.22 17.27 1.62
N ALA A 103 0.07 16.59 1.62
CA ALA A 103 -0.58 16.14 2.86
C ALA A 103 0.25 15.06 3.56
N LEU A 104 0.84 14.15 2.80
CA LEU A 104 1.73 13.12 3.33
C LEU A 104 2.99 13.72 3.94
N GLY A 105 3.59 14.70 3.25
CA GLY A 105 4.77 15.41 3.75
C GLY A 105 4.49 16.17 5.05
N ARG A 106 3.35 16.84 5.13
CA ARG A 106 2.93 17.55 6.33
C ARG A 106 2.73 16.59 7.52
N PHE A 107 2.11 15.44 7.30
CA PHE A 107 1.92 14.43 8.35
C PHE A 107 3.26 13.91 8.85
N CYS A 108 4.17 13.55 7.94
CA CYS A 108 5.49 13.05 8.31
C CYS A 108 6.28 14.07 9.14
N ALA A 109 6.26 15.34 8.74
CA ALA A 109 6.95 16.41 9.46
C ALA A 109 6.36 16.62 10.86
N ALA A 110 5.02 16.61 10.99
CA ALA A 110 4.33 16.82 12.25
C ALA A 110 4.53 15.66 13.24
N GLU A 111 4.61 14.42 12.75
CA GLU A 111 4.68 13.20 13.57
C GLU A 111 6.09 12.64 13.73
N GLY A 112 7.09 13.24 13.10
CA GLY A 112 8.47 12.74 13.16
C GLY A 112 8.65 11.39 12.46
N ILE A 113 7.88 11.12 11.41
CA ILE A 113 7.96 9.89 10.63
C ILE A 113 9.19 9.95 9.72
N ASN A 114 10.18 9.09 9.95
CA ASN A 114 11.44 9.11 9.21
C ASN A 114 11.99 7.71 8.83
N ASN A 115 11.32 6.63 9.26
CA ASN A 115 11.75 5.26 8.98
C ASN A 115 11.02 4.61 7.80
N ILE A 116 10.11 5.34 7.16
CA ILE A 116 9.30 4.86 6.05
C ILE A 116 9.24 5.91 4.94
N HIS A 117 8.94 5.44 3.73
CA HIS A 117 8.72 6.32 2.57
C HIS A 117 7.22 6.48 2.33
N THR A 118 6.72 7.70 2.33
CA THR A 118 5.30 7.96 2.04
C THR A 118 5.12 8.27 0.56
N LEU A 119 4.27 7.49 -0.10
CA LEU A 119 4.04 7.58 -1.54
C LEU A 119 2.57 7.81 -1.84
N SER A 120 2.30 8.51 -2.93
CA SER A 120 0.96 8.80 -3.41
C SER A 120 0.69 8.15 -4.76
N ASP A 121 -0.45 7.47 -4.85
CA ASP A 121 -0.96 6.84 -6.06
C ASP A 121 -1.93 7.79 -6.83
N PHE A 122 -1.88 9.09 -6.54
CA PHE A 122 -2.88 10.05 -7.03
C PHE A 122 -2.88 10.24 -8.55
N LYS A 123 -1.70 10.13 -9.20
CA LYS A 123 -1.56 10.47 -10.62
C LYS A 123 -2.25 9.48 -11.55
N PHE A 124 -2.01 8.17 -11.34
CA PHE A 124 -2.41 7.15 -12.30
C PHE A 124 -3.24 6.02 -11.71
N SER A 125 -3.41 5.96 -10.40
CA SER A 125 -4.03 4.81 -9.72
C SER A 125 -3.37 3.46 -10.08
N LYS A 126 -2.09 3.50 -10.47
CA LYS A 126 -1.37 2.31 -10.96
C LYS A 126 -1.26 1.24 -9.89
N PHE A 127 -0.85 1.62 -8.66
CA PHE A 127 -0.79 0.66 -7.57
C PHE A 127 -2.19 0.09 -7.26
N GLY A 128 -3.17 0.96 -7.11
CA GLY A 128 -4.53 0.55 -6.78
C GLY A 128 -5.08 -0.46 -7.77
N LEU A 129 -4.88 -0.24 -9.06
CA LEU A 129 -5.39 -1.11 -10.12
C LEU A 129 -4.60 -2.42 -10.25
N GLU A 130 -3.28 -2.36 -10.22
CA GLU A 130 -2.46 -3.55 -10.44
C GLU A 130 -2.36 -4.45 -9.22
N TYR A 131 -2.61 -3.92 -8.03
CA TYR A 131 -2.63 -4.69 -6.78
C TYR A 131 -4.04 -4.94 -6.23
N GLY A 132 -5.08 -4.39 -6.88
CA GLY A 132 -6.47 -4.64 -6.51
C GLY A 132 -6.97 -3.89 -5.29
N PHE A 133 -6.42 -2.71 -5.00
CA PHE A 133 -6.80 -1.88 -3.84
C PHE A 133 -7.71 -0.70 -4.18
N LEU A 134 -7.91 -0.37 -5.46
CA LEU A 134 -8.69 0.81 -5.82
C LEU A 134 -10.18 0.58 -5.58
N VAL A 135 -10.79 1.42 -4.76
CA VAL A 135 -12.22 1.37 -4.46
C VAL A 135 -12.98 2.12 -5.57
N LYS A 136 -13.92 1.44 -6.22
CA LYS A 136 -14.70 2.00 -7.33
C LYS A 136 -15.53 3.20 -6.91
N GLU A 137 -16.21 3.09 -5.78
CA GLU A 137 -17.23 4.05 -5.34
C GLU A 137 -16.66 5.43 -4.98
N ASN A 138 -15.44 5.48 -4.46
CA ASN A 138 -14.85 6.74 -4.00
C ASN A 138 -13.44 7.01 -4.53
N GLN A 139 -12.87 6.09 -5.30
CA GLN A 139 -11.53 6.20 -5.90
C GLN A 139 -10.39 6.32 -4.89
N LEU A 140 -10.63 5.94 -3.65
CA LEU A 140 -9.60 5.79 -2.62
C LEU A 140 -8.99 4.39 -2.68
N LEU A 141 -7.95 4.14 -1.90
CA LEU A 141 -7.41 2.80 -1.74
C LEU A 141 -8.05 2.12 -0.53
N ALA A 142 -8.24 0.80 -0.62
CA ALA A 142 -8.61 -0.02 0.52
C ALA A 142 -7.46 -0.07 1.54
N ARG A 143 -7.73 -0.63 2.71
CA ARG A 143 -6.73 -0.78 3.77
C ARG A 143 -6.11 -2.17 3.74
N GLY A 144 -4.79 -2.24 3.83
CA GLY A 144 -4.11 -3.52 3.90
C GLY A 144 -2.61 -3.42 3.85
N VAL A 145 -1.97 -4.55 3.58
CA VAL A 145 -0.51 -4.69 3.53
C VAL A 145 -0.12 -5.65 2.41
N VAL A 146 0.96 -5.34 1.72
CA VAL A 146 1.60 -6.26 0.76
C VAL A 146 3.07 -6.40 1.15
N VAL A 147 3.58 -7.62 1.18
CA VAL A 147 5.01 -7.90 1.38
C VAL A 147 5.57 -8.53 0.11
N ILE A 148 6.66 -7.94 -0.39
CA ILE A 148 7.34 -8.35 -1.63
C ILE A 148 8.75 -8.78 -1.28
N ASP A 149 9.19 -9.94 -1.78
CA ASP A 149 10.53 -10.44 -1.49
C ASP A 149 11.62 -9.75 -2.33
N LYS A 150 12.87 -10.14 -2.09
CA LYS A 150 14.05 -9.58 -2.77
C LYS A 150 14.07 -9.83 -4.28
N ASN A 151 13.28 -10.81 -4.75
CA ASN A 151 13.18 -11.19 -6.16
C ASN A 151 11.96 -10.57 -6.85
N GLY A 152 11.21 -9.71 -6.15
CA GLY A 152 10.02 -9.07 -6.71
C GLY A 152 8.79 -9.97 -6.77
N VAL A 153 8.68 -10.95 -5.86
CA VAL A 153 7.52 -11.85 -5.76
C VAL A 153 6.70 -11.47 -4.54
N VAL A 154 5.38 -11.38 -4.69
CA VAL A 154 4.46 -11.14 -3.58
C VAL A 154 4.46 -12.35 -2.66
N LYS A 155 4.72 -12.16 -1.37
CA LYS A 155 4.77 -13.23 -0.37
C LYS A 155 3.66 -13.14 0.67
N TYR A 156 3.07 -11.97 0.84
CA TYR A 156 1.98 -11.75 1.78
C TYR A 156 1.09 -10.63 1.24
N LYS A 157 -0.21 -10.80 1.39
CA LYS A 157 -1.19 -9.76 1.08
C LYS A 157 -2.36 -9.85 2.03
N GLU A 158 -2.76 -8.70 2.57
CA GLU A 158 -3.97 -8.56 3.35
C GLU A 158 -4.75 -7.34 2.87
N ILE A 159 -6.06 -7.51 2.66
CA ILE A 159 -7.03 -6.41 2.60
C ILE A 159 -7.95 -6.61 3.80
N THR A 160 -8.07 -5.60 4.67
CA THR A 160 -8.96 -5.69 5.83
C THR A 160 -10.41 -5.83 5.37
N LYS A 161 -11.25 -6.45 6.20
CA LYS A 161 -12.66 -6.64 5.86
C LYS A 161 -13.44 -5.33 5.86
N ASP A 162 -13.04 -4.38 6.72
CA ASP A 162 -13.69 -3.09 6.85
C ASP A 162 -12.64 -1.99 6.98
N ILE A 163 -13.01 -0.78 6.54
CA ILE A 163 -12.16 0.41 6.59
C ILE A 163 -11.71 0.77 8.01
N LEU A 164 -12.49 0.38 9.02
CA LEU A 164 -12.18 0.64 10.43
C LEU A 164 -11.21 -0.36 11.04
N ASP A 165 -10.98 -1.50 10.39
CA ASP A 165 -10.10 -2.53 10.90
C ASP A 165 -8.64 -2.18 10.64
N GLU A 166 -7.78 -2.34 11.65
CA GLU A 166 -6.35 -2.27 11.44
C GLU A 166 -5.85 -3.57 10.78
N PRO A 167 -4.78 -3.50 9.96
CA PRO A 167 -4.17 -4.73 9.42
C PRO A 167 -3.54 -5.55 10.54
N ASN A 168 -3.27 -6.82 10.26
CA ASN A 168 -2.56 -7.69 11.18
C ASN A 168 -1.05 -7.43 11.07
N TYR A 169 -0.54 -6.53 11.90
CA TYR A 169 0.87 -6.15 11.90
C TYR A 169 1.79 -7.34 12.17
N ASP A 170 1.42 -8.21 13.12
CA ASP A 170 2.26 -9.35 13.51
C ASP A 170 2.43 -10.34 12.36
N LEU A 171 1.37 -10.64 11.60
CA LEU A 171 1.46 -11.50 10.43
C LEU A 171 2.32 -10.88 9.32
N ALA A 172 2.18 -9.59 9.08
CA ALA A 172 2.99 -8.89 8.09
C ALA A 172 4.47 -8.92 8.48
N ILE A 173 4.79 -8.59 9.73
CA ILE A 173 6.17 -8.62 10.24
C ILE A 173 6.74 -10.04 10.25
N ALA A 174 5.95 -11.04 10.61
CA ALA A 174 6.38 -12.45 10.54
C ALA A 174 6.73 -12.86 9.11
N ALA A 175 5.91 -12.47 8.13
CA ALA A 175 6.20 -12.71 6.72
C ALA A 175 7.52 -12.06 6.28
N VAL A 176 7.80 -10.85 6.73
CA VAL A 176 9.08 -10.17 6.46
C VAL A 176 10.25 -10.95 7.04
N LYS A 177 10.15 -11.37 8.31
CA LYS A 177 11.24 -12.07 9.01
C LYS A 177 11.58 -13.41 8.36
N GLU A 178 10.60 -14.10 7.76
CA GLU A 178 10.83 -15.33 7.01
C GLU A 178 11.66 -15.11 5.73
N LEU A 179 11.73 -13.88 5.23
CA LEU A 179 12.44 -13.52 3.99
C LEU A 179 13.86 -13.00 4.26
N LEU A 180 14.23 -12.86 5.51
CA LEU A 180 15.55 -12.41 5.93
C LEU A 180 16.42 -13.63 6.33
#